data_ae2f691676c1f749d845023f652c46f0
#
_entry.id   ae2f691676c1f749d845023f652c46f0
#
_cell.length_a   1.000
_cell.length_b   1.000
_cell.length_c   1.000
_cell.angle_alpha   90.00
_cell.angle_beta   90.00
_cell.angle_gamma   90.00
#
_symmetry.space_group_name_H-M   'P 1'
#
loop_
_entity.id
_entity.type
_entity.pdbx_description
1 polymer ?
#
loop_
_entity_poly.entity_id
_entity_poly.type
_entity_poly.pdbx_seq_one_letter_code
_entity_poly.pdbx_strand_id
1 'polypeptide(L)'
;MKRLSVFLYTDILSKNIYDEFGDVLGQLKDIYVTTDDGYPRVIGYQVKKNGMTLHYEFRIINVFDDNGKILIKTKGSSEILPRTYTYLLSKNLLDKKIVDINGKQVVRVNDLRISEIAGEYKVIAVEAGPVAKFRRYGIAPFGKLIFKMIRKNYEDKALMWEDVESLEMVNNNLQLSQSYKKISTLHPADIADILEDLDYTERKQVFESLDEDLAAETFEEIEDEYKGSIIKELSETKTAELLENMGNDEIADLLEELEGEERDKVLVNLEKDDAEEVEELLKYEDETVGSIMTKDFISLGLNVTVEETIDILKEMDPDEDVMYYIYVTDEEDRVKGIVVLRDLLLSDGKISLKDIMEDNISTVNHDAPIAEAIEKSAKYDLLSTAVVDDEHRLIGIVLIHDIVDEYLYPLWKKKNKN
;
A
#
# COMPACT_ATOMS: atom_id res chain seq x y z
N MET A 1 26.10 35.91 -17.41
CA MET A 1 26.19 34.49 -16.99
C MET A 1 25.79 34.41 -15.51
N LYS A 2 24.71 33.68 -15.16
CA LYS A 2 24.19 33.50 -13.79
C LYS A 2 24.45 32.08 -13.35
N ARG A 3 25.06 31.89 -12.16
CA ARG A 3 25.22 30.54 -11.58
C ARG A 3 23.85 30.04 -11.10
N LEU A 4 23.54 28.76 -11.40
CA LEU A 4 22.33 28.10 -10.96
C LEU A 4 22.66 27.19 -9.76
N SER A 5 21.98 27.41 -8.65
CA SER A 5 22.02 26.52 -7.48
C SER A 5 20.94 25.43 -7.56
N VAL A 6 19.92 25.62 -8.38
CA VAL A 6 18.83 24.68 -8.67
C VAL A 6 18.64 24.61 -10.17
N PHE A 7 18.55 23.39 -10.71
CA PHE A 7 18.32 23.14 -12.13
C PHE A 7 17.65 21.79 -12.35
N LEU A 8 17.13 21.59 -13.55
CA LEU A 8 16.55 20.32 -13.95
C LEU A 8 17.60 19.42 -14.58
N TYR A 9 17.48 18.12 -14.31
CA TYR A 9 18.40 17.12 -14.83
C TYR A 9 18.42 17.13 -16.37
N THR A 10 17.26 17.20 -17.01
CA THR A 10 17.18 17.20 -18.47
C THR A 10 17.72 18.47 -19.12
N ASP A 11 17.75 19.61 -18.41
CA ASP A 11 18.35 20.85 -18.92
C ASP A 11 19.86 20.75 -19.12
N ILE A 12 20.54 19.93 -18.32
CA ILE A 12 22.00 19.76 -18.36
C ILE A 12 22.45 18.57 -19.21
N LEU A 13 21.54 17.61 -19.50
CA LEU A 13 21.84 16.46 -20.35
C LEU A 13 22.34 16.90 -21.75
N SER A 14 23.31 16.18 -22.28
CA SER A 14 23.94 16.43 -23.60
C SER A 14 24.61 17.79 -23.73
N LYS A 15 24.76 18.58 -22.65
CA LYS A 15 25.51 19.82 -22.67
C LYS A 15 27.01 19.55 -22.57
N ASN A 16 27.79 20.44 -23.20
CA ASN A 16 29.22 20.39 -23.10
C ASN A 16 29.72 20.75 -21.70
N ILE A 17 30.65 19.98 -21.20
CA ILE A 17 31.40 20.23 -19.97
C ILE A 17 32.75 20.88 -20.33
N TYR A 18 33.04 22.01 -19.70
CA TYR A 18 34.27 22.77 -19.90
C TYR A 18 35.13 22.66 -18.64
N ASP A 19 36.45 22.47 -18.84
CA ASP A 19 37.41 22.50 -17.75
C ASP A 19 37.77 23.94 -17.31
N GLU A 20 38.70 24.06 -16.37
CA GLU A 20 39.20 25.35 -15.87
C GLU A 20 39.94 26.20 -16.93
N PHE A 21 40.39 25.60 -18.02
CA PHE A 21 41.08 26.27 -19.14
C PHE A 21 40.09 26.69 -20.25
N GLY A 22 38.88 26.22 -20.19
CA GLY A 22 37.84 26.47 -21.20
C GLY A 22 37.78 25.41 -22.30
N ASP A 23 38.58 24.34 -22.18
CA ASP A 23 38.54 23.22 -23.12
C ASP A 23 37.35 22.30 -22.89
N VAL A 24 36.82 21.69 -23.96
CA VAL A 24 35.68 20.78 -23.88
C VAL A 24 36.15 19.40 -23.43
N LEU A 25 35.77 18.98 -22.23
CA LEU A 25 36.00 17.63 -21.73
C LEU A 25 35.13 16.58 -22.44
N GLY A 26 33.92 16.95 -22.84
CA GLY A 26 32.96 16.11 -23.52
C GLY A 26 31.52 16.58 -23.26
N GLN A 27 30.54 15.73 -23.57
CA GLN A 27 29.13 15.99 -23.32
C GLN A 27 28.63 15.18 -22.12
N LEU A 28 27.87 15.81 -21.22
CA LEU A 28 27.23 15.11 -20.09
C LEU A 28 26.25 14.06 -20.63
N LYS A 29 26.48 12.80 -20.30
CA LYS A 29 25.62 11.68 -20.68
C LYS A 29 24.68 11.28 -19.57
N ASP A 30 25.20 11.21 -18.33
CA ASP A 30 24.41 10.80 -17.15
C ASP A 30 25.10 11.23 -15.85
N ILE A 31 24.42 11.05 -14.73
CA ILE A 31 24.90 11.38 -13.39
C ILE A 31 24.77 10.16 -12.48
N TYR A 32 25.83 9.87 -11.75
CA TYR A 32 25.86 8.88 -10.69
C TYR A 32 25.40 9.49 -9.37
N VAL A 33 24.49 8.80 -8.68
CA VAL A 33 24.05 9.18 -7.34
C VAL A 33 24.15 8.01 -6.37
N THR A 34 24.21 8.33 -5.07
CA THR A 34 24.07 7.38 -3.96
C THR A 34 22.93 7.83 -3.04
N THR A 35 22.31 6.90 -2.33
CA THR A 35 21.17 7.15 -1.44
C THR A 35 21.50 6.96 0.04
N ASP A 36 22.78 6.88 0.39
CA ASP A 36 23.22 6.56 1.76
C ASP A 36 22.70 7.54 2.83
N ASP A 37 22.35 8.78 2.45
CA ASP A 37 21.96 9.87 3.37
C ASP A 37 20.57 10.45 3.06
N GLY A 38 19.63 9.68 2.60
CA GLY A 38 18.25 10.11 2.32
C GLY A 38 18.07 10.72 0.93
N TYR A 39 18.48 11.98 0.70
CA TYR A 39 18.44 12.59 -0.64
C TYR A 39 19.54 12.00 -1.54
N PRO A 40 19.21 11.56 -2.80
CA PRO A 40 20.22 11.05 -3.71
C PRO A 40 21.30 12.10 -3.97
N ARG A 41 22.50 11.81 -3.51
CA ARG A 41 23.68 12.69 -3.61
C ARG A 41 24.48 12.35 -4.86
N VAL A 42 24.82 13.38 -5.64
CA VAL A 42 25.66 13.23 -6.83
C VAL A 42 27.07 12.88 -6.44
N ILE A 43 27.61 11.79 -7.02
CA ILE A 43 28.96 11.28 -6.73
C ILE A 43 29.82 11.13 -7.96
N GLY A 44 29.28 11.27 -9.17
CA GLY A 44 30.05 11.16 -10.40
C GLY A 44 29.22 11.44 -11.64
N TYR A 45 29.89 11.47 -12.77
CA TYR A 45 29.32 11.86 -14.05
C TYR A 45 29.78 10.94 -15.18
N GLN A 46 28.85 10.55 -16.04
CA GLN A 46 29.18 9.95 -17.33
C GLN A 46 29.35 11.05 -18.38
N VAL A 47 30.47 11.02 -19.07
CA VAL A 47 30.80 12.00 -20.10
C VAL A 47 31.10 11.29 -21.42
N LYS A 48 30.45 11.70 -22.50
CA LYS A 48 30.69 11.17 -23.84
C LYS A 48 31.74 12.04 -24.56
N LYS A 49 32.85 11.42 -24.96
CA LYS A 49 33.95 12.07 -25.73
C LYS A 49 34.41 11.13 -26.86
N ASN A 50 34.38 11.59 -28.08
CA ASN A 50 34.84 10.83 -29.26
C ASN A 50 34.22 9.41 -29.38
N GLY A 51 32.94 9.29 -29.06
CA GLY A 51 32.22 8.01 -29.10
C GLY A 51 32.41 7.13 -27.86
N MET A 52 33.38 7.41 -27.00
CA MET A 52 33.61 6.69 -25.74
C MET A 52 32.82 7.32 -24.58
N THR A 53 32.43 6.49 -23.61
CA THR A 53 31.87 6.93 -22.34
C THR A 53 32.97 6.88 -21.29
N LEU A 54 33.28 8.00 -20.69
CA LEU A 54 34.25 8.18 -19.62
C LEU A 54 33.51 8.52 -18.33
N HIS A 55 34.08 8.18 -17.18
CA HIS A 55 33.47 8.35 -15.87
C HIS A 55 34.35 9.30 -15.05
N TYR A 56 33.75 10.41 -14.61
CA TYR A 56 34.48 11.47 -13.91
C TYR A 56 33.87 11.80 -12.57
N GLU A 57 34.71 12.13 -11.61
CA GLU A 57 34.41 12.94 -10.45
C GLU A 57 35.04 14.33 -10.66
N PHE A 58 34.31 15.38 -10.30
CA PHE A 58 34.83 16.75 -10.37
C PHE A 58 34.91 17.33 -8.97
N ARG A 59 36.06 17.88 -8.61
CA ARG A 59 36.24 18.57 -7.33
C ARG A 59 35.30 19.77 -7.20
N ILE A 60 35.05 20.48 -8.29
CA ILE A 60 34.11 21.57 -8.39
C ILE A 60 33.36 21.43 -9.72
N ILE A 61 32.06 21.47 -9.68
CA ILE A 61 31.20 21.57 -10.87
C ILE A 61 30.19 22.69 -10.64
N ASN A 62 30.00 23.54 -11.63
CA ASN A 62 29.03 24.62 -11.58
C ASN A 62 28.21 24.66 -12.87
N VAL A 63 26.94 24.89 -12.72
CA VAL A 63 26.01 25.08 -13.84
C VAL A 63 25.67 26.55 -13.94
N PHE A 64 25.69 27.09 -15.14
CA PHE A 64 25.40 28.49 -15.43
C PHE A 64 24.33 28.62 -16.50
N ASP A 65 23.52 29.65 -16.36
CA ASP A 65 22.66 30.16 -17.42
C ASP A 65 23.33 31.41 -18.05
N ASP A 66 23.53 31.34 -19.33
CA ASP A 66 24.01 32.45 -20.13
C ASP A 66 22.99 32.79 -21.21
N ASN A 67 22.04 33.65 -20.87
CA ASN A 67 20.94 34.08 -21.73
C ASN A 67 20.15 32.91 -22.33
N GLY A 68 19.78 31.92 -21.49
CA GLY A 68 19.02 30.73 -21.86
C GLY A 68 19.88 29.57 -22.37
N LYS A 69 21.21 29.73 -22.44
CA LYS A 69 22.13 28.66 -22.77
C LYS A 69 22.80 28.11 -21.53
N ILE A 70 22.56 26.82 -21.25
CA ILE A 70 23.19 26.16 -20.11
C ILE A 70 24.64 25.80 -20.42
N LEU A 71 25.52 26.17 -19.51
CA LEU A 71 26.96 25.91 -19.54
C LEU A 71 27.39 25.18 -18.26
N ILE A 72 28.17 24.11 -18.40
CA ILE A 72 28.71 23.35 -17.27
C ILE A 72 30.24 23.60 -17.24
N LYS A 73 30.71 24.12 -16.11
CA LYS A 73 32.15 24.36 -15.88
C LYS A 73 32.65 23.55 -14.71
N THR A 74 33.80 22.93 -14.86
CA THR A 74 34.39 22.05 -13.86
C THR A 74 35.83 22.44 -13.53
N LYS A 75 36.29 21.99 -12.37
CA LYS A 75 37.67 22.11 -11.92
C LYS A 75 38.09 20.84 -11.19
N GLY A 76 39.32 20.38 -11.47
CA GLY A 76 39.90 19.21 -10.82
C GLY A 76 39.14 17.93 -11.19
N SER A 77 39.25 17.49 -12.46
CA SER A 77 38.66 16.24 -12.95
C SER A 77 39.50 15.03 -12.57
N SER A 78 38.86 13.99 -12.02
CA SER A 78 39.49 12.68 -11.80
C SER A 78 38.65 11.62 -12.51
N GLU A 79 39.29 10.69 -13.21
CA GLU A 79 38.61 9.54 -13.77
C GLU A 79 38.30 8.52 -12.65
N ILE A 80 37.09 8.01 -12.63
CA ILE A 80 36.61 7.08 -11.60
C ILE A 80 36.14 5.76 -12.21
N LEU A 81 36.20 4.68 -11.42
CA LEU A 81 35.52 3.45 -11.73
C LEU A 81 34.13 3.48 -11.02
N PRO A 82 33.05 3.20 -11.75
CA PRO A 82 31.71 3.12 -11.12
C PRO A 82 31.69 2.06 -10.02
N ARG A 83 31.18 2.43 -8.85
CA ARG A 83 31.00 1.49 -7.72
C ARG A 83 29.75 0.67 -7.93
N THR A 84 29.71 -0.52 -7.33
CA THR A 84 28.58 -1.47 -7.44
C THR A 84 27.26 -0.93 -6.89
N TYR A 85 27.31 0.07 -6.02
CA TYR A 85 26.15 0.66 -5.32
C TYR A 85 25.82 2.08 -5.79
N THR A 86 26.05 2.38 -7.06
CA THR A 86 25.74 3.69 -7.63
C THR A 86 24.57 3.58 -8.62
N TYR A 87 23.64 4.51 -8.51
CA TYR A 87 22.50 4.61 -9.43
C TYR A 87 22.79 5.66 -10.50
N LEU A 88 22.33 5.40 -11.72
CA LEU A 88 22.30 6.37 -12.80
C LEU A 88 20.93 7.02 -12.88
N LEU A 89 20.87 8.35 -12.91
CA LEU A 89 19.59 9.07 -12.93
C LEU A 89 18.73 8.70 -14.12
N SER A 90 19.33 8.54 -15.32
CA SER A 90 18.56 8.16 -16.51
C SER A 90 18.06 6.72 -16.48
N LYS A 91 18.80 5.80 -15.86
CA LYS A 91 18.49 4.38 -15.86
C LYS A 91 17.52 4.01 -14.74
N ASN A 92 17.73 4.58 -13.56
CA ASN A 92 17.07 4.13 -12.33
C ASN A 92 15.96 5.07 -11.84
N LEU A 93 15.85 6.29 -12.38
CA LEU A 93 14.81 7.24 -11.96
C LEU A 93 14.01 7.82 -13.13
N LEU A 94 14.68 8.36 -14.15
CA LEU A 94 13.99 9.03 -15.25
C LEU A 94 13.13 8.03 -16.03
N ASP A 95 11.87 8.39 -16.31
CA ASP A 95 10.85 7.56 -16.96
C ASP A 95 10.41 6.33 -16.13
N LYS A 96 10.88 6.18 -14.90
CA LYS A 96 10.48 5.10 -13.99
C LYS A 96 9.24 5.47 -13.20
N LYS A 97 8.56 4.45 -12.67
CA LYS A 97 7.49 4.61 -11.69
C LYS A 97 8.08 4.86 -10.30
N ILE A 98 7.42 5.71 -9.54
CA ILE A 98 7.66 5.94 -8.11
C ILE A 98 6.33 6.07 -7.40
N VAL A 99 6.32 5.81 -6.12
CA VAL A 99 5.14 6.02 -5.27
C VAL A 99 5.19 7.43 -4.68
N ASP A 100 4.15 8.22 -4.91
CA ASP A 100 3.86 9.47 -4.22
C ASP A 100 3.13 9.14 -2.91
N ILE A 101 3.86 9.16 -1.80
CA ILE A 101 3.34 8.77 -0.48
C ILE A 101 2.18 9.69 -0.03
N ASN A 102 2.29 10.98 -0.25
CA ASN A 102 1.24 11.94 0.13
C ASN A 102 0.04 11.90 -0.81
N GLY A 103 0.26 11.60 -2.09
CA GLY A 103 -0.80 11.45 -3.09
C GLY A 103 -1.34 10.03 -3.17
N LYS A 104 -0.75 9.06 -2.45
CA LYS A 104 -1.16 7.65 -2.37
C LYS A 104 -1.39 7.05 -3.77
N GLN A 105 -0.43 7.25 -4.66
CA GLN A 105 -0.56 6.84 -6.07
C GLN A 105 0.80 6.60 -6.72
N VAL A 106 0.81 5.78 -7.75
CA VAL A 106 1.99 5.56 -8.60
C VAL A 106 2.08 6.66 -9.66
N VAL A 107 3.24 7.28 -9.76
CA VAL A 107 3.52 8.34 -10.74
C VAL A 107 4.78 8.07 -11.53
N ARG A 108 4.86 8.63 -12.74
CA ARG A 108 6.06 8.51 -13.59
C ARG A 108 6.97 9.73 -13.45
N VAL A 109 8.25 9.48 -13.27
CA VAL A 109 9.31 10.51 -13.23
C VAL A 109 9.53 11.10 -14.62
N ASN A 110 9.12 12.34 -14.85
CA ASN A 110 9.31 13.03 -16.12
C ASN A 110 10.61 13.87 -16.16
N ASP A 111 11.04 14.38 -15.02
CA ASP A 111 12.31 15.08 -14.82
C ASP A 111 12.71 15.05 -13.33
N LEU A 112 13.93 15.47 -13.03
CA LEU A 112 14.47 15.54 -11.67
C LEU A 112 15.01 16.93 -11.38
N ARG A 113 14.69 17.43 -10.18
CA ARG A 113 15.20 18.71 -9.70
C ARG A 113 16.43 18.49 -8.83
N ILE A 114 17.55 19.05 -9.25
CA ILE A 114 18.84 18.96 -8.56
C ILE A 114 19.14 20.31 -7.91
N SER A 115 19.56 20.29 -6.66
CA SER A 115 19.97 21.48 -5.92
C SER A 115 21.32 21.29 -5.26
N GLU A 116 22.06 22.37 -5.12
CA GLU A 116 23.29 22.42 -4.33
C GLU A 116 22.92 22.66 -2.85
N ILE A 117 23.29 21.71 -1.99
CA ILE A 117 23.06 21.75 -0.55
C ILE A 117 24.40 21.45 0.12
N ALA A 118 24.87 22.35 0.98
CA ALA A 118 26.14 22.23 1.71
C ALA A 118 27.35 21.92 0.79
N GLY A 119 27.35 22.46 -0.43
CA GLY A 119 28.43 22.27 -1.40
C GLY A 119 28.34 20.97 -2.23
N GLU A 120 27.31 20.19 -2.06
CA GLU A 120 27.03 18.96 -2.81
C GLU A 120 25.75 19.10 -3.60
N TYR A 121 25.70 18.48 -4.79
CA TYR A 121 24.44 18.39 -5.54
C TYR A 121 23.62 17.18 -5.08
N LYS A 122 22.34 17.43 -4.83
CA LYS A 122 21.36 16.40 -4.42
C LYS A 122 20.10 16.50 -5.26
N VAL A 123 19.47 15.36 -5.54
CA VAL A 123 18.13 15.33 -6.13
C VAL A 123 17.14 15.64 -5.02
N ILE A 124 16.44 16.77 -5.14
CA ILE A 124 15.54 17.27 -4.09
C ILE A 124 14.07 17.07 -4.40
N ALA A 125 13.72 16.88 -5.66
CA ALA A 125 12.35 16.68 -6.08
C ALA A 125 12.25 15.94 -7.41
N VAL A 126 11.10 15.34 -7.63
CA VAL A 126 10.68 14.67 -8.86
C VAL A 126 9.62 15.48 -9.53
N GLU A 127 9.74 15.69 -10.82
CA GLU A 127 8.73 16.32 -11.66
C GLU A 127 7.88 15.23 -12.31
N ALA A 128 6.64 15.06 -11.85
CA ALA A 128 5.72 14.02 -12.33
C ALA A 128 4.68 14.54 -13.36
N GLY A 129 4.53 15.87 -13.47
CA GLY A 129 3.53 16.50 -14.32
C GLY A 129 3.81 16.39 -15.83
N PRO A 130 2.78 16.43 -16.67
CA PRO A 130 2.91 16.32 -18.12
C PRO A 130 3.66 17.52 -18.75
N VAL A 131 3.69 18.69 -18.10
CA VAL A 131 4.43 19.85 -18.57
C VAL A 131 5.93 19.61 -18.54
N ALA A 132 6.45 18.88 -17.55
CA ALA A 132 7.84 18.44 -17.48
C ALA A 132 8.20 17.58 -18.71
N LYS A 133 7.32 16.68 -19.12
CA LYS A 133 7.50 15.84 -20.31
C LYS A 133 7.55 16.68 -21.60
N PHE A 134 6.65 17.64 -21.76
CA PHE A 134 6.66 18.55 -22.93
C PHE A 134 7.91 19.45 -22.96
N ARG A 135 8.38 19.89 -21.79
CA ARG A 135 9.62 20.68 -21.66
C ARG A 135 10.82 19.86 -22.13
N ARG A 136 10.94 18.60 -21.70
CA ARG A 136 12.02 17.68 -22.08
C ARG A 136 12.10 17.47 -23.59
N TYR A 137 10.96 17.40 -24.29
CA TYR A 137 10.91 17.25 -25.76
C TYR A 137 10.99 18.58 -26.50
N GLY A 138 11.21 19.70 -25.82
CA GLY A 138 11.34 21.02 -26.45
C GLY A 138 10.03 21.60 -27.00
N ILE A 139 8.86 21.00 -26.68
CA ILE A 139 7.54 21.37 -27.16
C ILE A 139 6.68 22.03 -26.06
N ALA A 140 7.30 22.54 -25.02
CA ALA A 140 6.62 23.20 -23.90
C ALA A 140 5.61 24.30 -24.30
N PRO A 141 5.86 25.16 -25.32
CA PRO A 141 4.88 26.16 -25.77
C PRO A 141 3.60 25.52 -26.31
N PHE A 142 3.72 24.39 -27.06
CA PHE A 142 2.59 23.64 -27.59
C PHE A 142 1.81 22.94 -26.48
N GLY A 143 2.50 22.35 -25.50
CA GLY A 143 1.84 21.73 -24.33
C GLY A 143 0.94 22.71 -23.58
N LYS A 144 1.44 23.90 -23.26
CA LYS A 144 0.66 24.95 -22.60
C LYS A 144 -0.58 25.39 -23.41
N LEU A 145 -0.46 25.44 -24.75
CA LEU A 145 -1.58 25.78 -25.62
C LEU A 145 -2.66 24.70 -25.62
N ILE A 146 -2.27 23.42 -25.69
CA ILE A 146 -3.19 22.27 -25.65
C ILE A 146 -3.95 22.25 -24.30
N PHE A 147 -3.27 22.41 -23.17
CA PHE A 147 -3.92 22.44 -21.85
C PHE A 147 -4.87 23.61 -21.68
N LYS A 148 -4.53 24.78 -22.22
CA LYS A 148 -5.43 25.93 -22.24
C LYS A 148 -6.70 25.68 -23.07
N MET A 149 -6.62 24.92 -24.16
CA MET A 149 -7.77 24.52 -24.98
C MET A 149 -8.69 23.51 -24.27
N ILE A 150 -8.12 22.57 -23.48
CA ILE A 150 -8.87 21.52 -22.77
C ILE A 150 -9.46 22.03 -21.43
N ARG A 151 -9.25 23.31 -21.06
CA ARG A 151 -9.70 23.92 -19.79
C ARG A 151 -9.26 23.15 -18.53
N LYS A 152 -8.22 22.33 -18.58
CA LYS A 152 -7.62 21.69 -17.42
C LYS A 152 -6.40 22.50 -16.99
N ASN A 153 -6.41 23.02 -15.77
CA ASN A 153 -5.22 23.55 -15.13
C ASN A 153 -4.33 22.36 -14.74
N TYR A 154 -3.36 22.05 -15.58
CA TYR A 154 -2.30 21.12 -15.21
C TYR A 154 -1.16 21.94 -14.61
N GLU A 155 -1.04 21.89 -13.30
CA GLU A 155 0.15 22.36 -12.62
C GLU A 155 1.23 21.27 -12.71
N ASP A 156 2.48 21.66 -12.91
CA ASP A 156 3.61 20.76 -12.74
C ASP A 156 3.63 20.31 -11.28
N LYS A 157 3.36 19.03 -11.02
CA LYS A 157 3.44 18.46 -9.68
C LYS A 157 4.90 18.12 -9.42
N ALA A 158 5.58 18.98 -8.68
CA ALA A 158 6.89 18.69 -8.13
C ALA A 158 6.69 18.00 -6.78
N LEU A 159 7.11 16.74 -6.68
CA LEU A 159 7.08 15.95 -5.47
C LEU A 159 8.43 16.04 -4.80
N MET A 160 8.48 16.39 -3.52
CA MET A 160 9.74 16.41 -2.77
C MET A 160 10.27 14.98 -2.61
N TRP A 161 11.59 14.82 -2.59
CA TRP A 161 12.19 13.48 -2.48
C TRP A 161 11.79 12.75 -1.18
N GLU A 162 11.55 13.47 -0.11
CA GLU A 162 11.08 12.93 1.16
C GLU A 162 9.65 12.34 1.09
N ASP A 163 8.85 12.79 0.12
CA ASP A 163 7.45 12.38 -0.08
C ASP A 163 7.31 11.26 -1.13
N VAL A 164 8.40 10.71 -1.64
CA VAL A 164 8.37 9.67 -2.66
C VAL A 164 9.16 8.44 -2.24
N GLU A 165 8.74 7.26 -2.75
CA GLU A 165 9.47 6.01 -2.67
C GLU A 165 9.83 5.52 -4.08
N SER A 166 11.11 5.21 -4.29
CA SER A 166 11.60 4.73 -5.59
C SER A 166 11.71 3.21 -5.60
N LEU A 167 10.91 2.55 -6.41
CA LEU A 167 10.86 1.09 -6.52
C LEU A 167 12.18 0.50 -7.05
N GLU A 168 12.81 1.18 -8.01
CA GLU A 168 14.05 0.71 -8.65
C GLU A 168 15.32 0.90 -7.79
N MET A 169 15.34 1.91 -6.92
CA MET A 169 16.51 2.18 -6.08
C MET A 169 16.59 1.25 -4.87
N VAL A 170 15.46 0.70 -4.45
CA VAL A 170 15.36 -0.27 -3.37
C VAL A 170 15.93 -1.62 -3.80
N ASN A 171 15.60 -2.09 -5.00
CA ASN A 171 15.94 -3.41 -5.52
C ASN A 171 17.44 -3.72 -5.61
N ASN A 172 18.30 -2.72 -5.63
CA ASN A 172 19.74 -2.91 -5.74
C ASN A 172 20.49 -2.86 -4.40
N ASN A 173 19.80 -2.62 -3.29
CA ASN A 173 20.40 -2.65 -1.96
C ASN A 173 20.22 -4.03 -1.33
N LEU A 174 21.32 -4.70 -1.00
CA LEU A 174 21.38 -6.01 -0.31
C LEU A 174 20.85 -5.99 1.14
N GLN A 175 20.28 -4.89 1.61
CA GLN A 175 19.65 -4.77 2.92
C GLN A 175 18.13 -4.73 2.75
N LEU A 176 17.52 -5.89 2.65
CA LEU A 176 16.06 -6.10 2.56
C LEU A 176 15.26 -5.51 3.74
N SER A 177 15.91 -5.18 4.84
CA SER A 177 15.24 -4.72 6.07
C SER A 177 14.86 -3.24 6.14
N GLN A 178 15.10 -2.44 5.09
CA GLN A 178 14.70 -1.02 5.02
C GLN A 178 14.00 -0.65 3.70
N SER A 179 13.62 -1.64 2.91
CA SER A 179 12.96 -1.48 1.63
C SER A 179 11.49 -1.11 1.85
N TYR A 180 11.00 -0.13 1.10
CA TYR A 180 9.57 0.31 1.08
C TYR A 180 9.01 0.82 2.43
N LYS A 181 9.88 1.25 3.36
CA LYS A 181 9.48 1.70 4.70
C LYS A 181 8.42 2.81 4.69
N LYS A 182 8.40 3.66 3.67
CA LYS A 182 7.40 4.73 3.57
C LYS A 182 6.04 4.18 3.13
N ILE A 183 6.02 3.17 2.25
CA ILE A 183 4.78 2.50 1.83
C ILE A 183 4.14 1.80 3.03
N SER A 184 4.93 1.09 3.85
CA SER A 184 4.44 0.41 5.06
C SER A 184 3.90 1.35 6.16
N THR A 185 3.91 2.67 5.97
CA THR A 185 3.27 3.64 6.88
C THR A 185 1.91 4.12 6.39
N LEU A 186 1.48 3.67 5.23
CA LEU A 186 0.18 4.00 4.66
C LEU A 186 -0.91 3.07 5.23
N HIS A 187 -2.16 3.47 5.06
CA HIS A 187 -3.29 2.61 5.37
C HIS A 187 -3.34 1.42 4.38
N PRO A 188 -3.76 0.22 4.80
CA PRO A 188 -3.88 -0.96 3.95
C PRO A 188 -4.57 -0.71 2.61
N ALA A 189 -5.73 -0.06 2.61
CA ALA A 189 -6.47 0.32 1.40
C ALA A 189 -5.65 1.20 0.42
N ASP A 190 -4.84 2.13 0.95
CA ASP A 190 -3.96 2.96 0.10
C ASP A 190 -2.79 2.16 -0.48
N ILE A 191 -2.31 1.15 0.25
CA ILE A 191 -1.27 0.22 -0.22
C ILE A 191 -1.86 -0.68 -1.32
N ALA A 192 -3.08 -1.17 -1.16
CA ALA A 192 -3.80 -1.96 -2.15
C ALA A 192 -3.93 -1.20 -3.48
N ASP A 193 -4.43 0.04 -3.48
CA ASP A 193 -4.51 0.90 -4.65
C ASP A 193 -3.14 1.06 -5.36
N ILE A 194 -2.06 1.20 -4.57
CA ILE A 194 -0.70 1.29 -5.11
C ILE A 194 -0.27 -0.03 -5.75
N LEU A 195 -0.53 -1.17 -5.10
CA LEU A 195 -0.17 -2.49 -5.60
C LEU A 195 -0.88 -2.81 -6.92
N GLU A 196 -2.13 -2.43 -7.07
CA GLU A 196 -2.90 -2.61 -8.31
C GLU A 196 -2.32 -1.82 -9.49
N ASP A 197 -1.77 -0.63 -9.26
CA ASP A 197 -1.11 0.21 -10.26
C ASP A 197 0.31 -0.28 -10.63
N LEU A 198 0.90 -1.21 -9.88
CA LEU A 198 2.25 -1.74 -10.12
C LEU A 198 2.24 -2.87 -11.18
N ASP A 199 3.40 -3.08 -11.80
CA ASP A 199 3.58 -4.29 -12.60
C ASP A 199 3.88 -5.51 -11.71
N TYR A 200 3.77 -6.70 -12.30
CA TYR A 200 3.98 -7.98 -11.64
C TYR A 200 5.20 -8.03 -10.70
N THR A 201 6.36 -7.62 -11.17
CA THR A 201 7.62 -7.71 -10.41
C THR A 201 7.67 -6.69 -9.28
N GLU A 202 7.21 -5.47 -9.55
CA GLU A 202 7.15 -4.38 -8.58
C GLU A 202 6.14 -4.73 -7.45
N ARG A 203 4.96 -5.23 -7.81
CA ARG A 203 3.90 -5.65 -6.88
C ARG A 203 4.39 -6.70 -5.90
N LYS A 204 4.93 -7.80 -6.43
CA LYS A 204 5.50 -8.88 -5.60
C LYS A 204 6.52 -8.34 -4.59
N GLN A 205 7.46 -7.50 -5.02
CA GLN A 205 8.51 -6.99 -4.17
C GLN A 205 8.00 -6.09 -3.05
N VAL A 206 7.02 -5.25 -3.34
CA VAL A 206 6.37 -4.40 -2.33
C VAL A 206 5.61 -5.29 -1.35
N PHE A 207 4.77 -6.19 -1.83
CA PHE A 207 3.96 -7.06 -0.99
C PHE A 207 4.80 -7.96 -0.07
N GLU A 208 5.84 -8.62 -0.60
CA GLU A 208 6.77 -9.45 0.20
C GLU A 208 7.56 -8.65 1.25
N SER A 209 7.57 -7.31 1.17
CA SER A 209 8.25 -6.46 2.15
C SER A 209 7.36 -5.97 3.29
N LEU A 210 6.04 -6.15 3.18
CA LEU A 210 5.11 -5.85 4.25
C LEU A 210 5.31 -6.86 5.40
N ASP A 211 5.09 -6.39 6.64
CA ASP A 211 5.00 -7.31 7.78
C ASP A 211 3.72 -8.17 7.67
N GLU A 212 3.59 -9.11 8.58
CA GLU A 212 2.56 -10.16 8.49
C GLU A 212 1.17 -9.55 8.57
N ASP A 213 0.88 -8.75 9.61
CA ASP A 213 -0.42 -8.12 9.84
C ASP A 213 -0.81 -7.17 8.70
N LEU A 214 0.11 -6.24 8.34
CA LEU A 214 -0.13 -5.28 7.27
C LEU A 214 -0.30 -5.95 5.89
N ALA A 215 0.32 -7.10 5.68
CA ALA A 215 0.16 -7.88 4.44
C ALA A 215 -1.25 -8.47 4.35
N ALA A 216 -1.80 -9.01 5.46
CA ALA A 216 -3.15 -9.55 5.53
C ALA A 216 -4.17 -8.44 5.30
N GLU A 217 -4.16 -7.38 6.12
CA GLU A 217 -5.05 -6.22 5.98
C GLU A 217 -4.99 -5.59 4.56
N THR A 218 -3.78 -5.51 3.95
CA THR A 218 -3.64 -4.99 2.58
C THR A 218 -4.23 -5.95 1.56
N PHE A 219 -4.11 -7.27 1.77
CA PHE A 219 -4.60 -8.26 0.82
C PHE A 219 -6.13 -8.30 0.77
N GLU A 220 -6.80 -8.12 1.88
CA GLU A 220 -8.26 -7.99 2.00
C GLU A 220 -8.78 -6.84 1.13
N GLU A 221 -8.13 -5.70 1.16
CA GLU A 221 -8.49 -4.49 0.42
C GLU A 221 -8.22 -4.55 -1.10
N ILE A 222 -7.50 -5.58 -1.59
CA ILE A 222 -7.17 -5.74 -3.02
C ILE A 222 -8.41 -6.21 -3.80
N GLU A 223 -8.66 -5.58 -4.97
CA GLU A 223 -9.74 -6.02 -5.88
C GLU A 223 -9.53 -7.49 -6.30
N ASP A 224 -10.60 -8.29 -6.31
CA ASP A 224 -10.59 -9.75 -6.53
C ASP A 224 -9.85 -10.16 -7.81
N GLU A 225 -9.94 -9.35 -8.87
CA GLU A 225 -9.23 -9.60 -10.12
C GLU A 225 -7.70 -9.70 -9.98
N TYR A 226 -7.11 -9.14 -8.88
CA TYR A 226 -5.67 -9.17 -8.62
C TYR A 226 -5.28 -10.23 -7.58
N LYS A 227 -6.16 -10.65 -6.66
CA LYS A 227 -5.89 -11.59 -5.57
C LYS A 227 -5.22 -12.87 -6.07
N GLY A 228 -5.80 -13.54 -7.06
CA GLY A 228 -5.23 -14.76 -7.65
C GLY A 228 -3.81 -14.59 -8.20
N SER A 229 -3.54 -13.48 -8.89
CA SER A 229 -2.21 -13.19 -9.42
C SER A 229 -1.17 -12.98 -8.31
N ILE A 230 -1.56 -12.37 -7.20
CA ILE A 230 -0.69 -12.14 -6.05
C ILE A 230 -0.36 -13.48 -5.37
N ILE A 231 -1.35 -14.29 -5.06
CA ILE A 231 -1.16 -15.63 -4.48
C ILE A 231 -0.18 -16.47 -5.31
N LYS A 232 -0.32 -16.45 -6.64
CA LYS A 232 0.60 -17.17 -7.54
C LYS A 232 2.04 -16.68 -7.43
N GLU A 233 2.23 -15.40 -7.19
CA GLU A 233 3.53 -14.74 -7.14
C GLU A 233 4.28 -14.92 -5.84
N LEU A 234 3.57 -15.06 -4.71
CA LEU A 234 4.14 -15.17 -3.39
C LEU A 234 4.96 -16.46 -3.22
N SER A 235 5.96 -16.42 -2.34
CA SER A 235 6.65 -17.62 -1.87
C SER A 235 5.71 -18.46 -0.99
N GLU A 236 5.96 -19.77 -0.89
CA GLU A 236 5.21 -20.65 0.00
C GLU A 236 5.16 -20.12 1.45
N THR A 237 6.31 -19.65 1.95
CA THR A 237 6.40 -19.09 3.30
C THR A 237 5.51 -17.84 3.46
N LYS A 238 5.58 -16.90 2.48
CA LYS A 238 4.77 -15.68 2.57
C LYS A 238 3.27 -15.96 2.37
N THR A 239 2.92 -16.99 1.61
CA THR A 239 1.53 -17.44 1.48
C THR A 239 1.02 -18.01 2.81
N ALA A 240 1.80 -18.83 3.50
CA ALA A 240 1.41 -19.36 4.81
C ALA A 240 1.27 -18.25 5.86
N GLU A 241 2.25 -17.34 5.95
CA GLU A 241 2.18 -16.15 6.83
C GLU A 241 0.93 -15.27 6.55
N LEU A 242 0.58 -15.09 5.28
CA LEU A 242 -0.62 -14.36 4.88
C LEU A 242 -1.88 -15.03 5.40
N LEU A 243 -2.04 -16.33 5.14
CA LEU A 243 -3.23 -17.10 5.52
C LEU A 243 -3.37 -17.26 7.04
N GLU A 244 -2.26 -17.30 7.80
CA GLU A 244 -2.27 -17.34 9.27
C GLU A 244 -2.82 -16.06 9.91
N ASN A 245 -2.76 -14.95 9.18
CA ASN A 245 -3.21 -13.63 9.65
C ASN A 245 -4.49 -13.14 8.93
N MET A 246 -5.17 -13.99 8.17
CA MET A 246 -6.46 -13.69 7.54
C MET A 246 -7.60 -14.39 8.28
N GLY A 247 -8.79 -13.79 8.29
CA GLY A 247 -10.01 -14.43 8.77
C GLY A 247 -10.40 -15.65 7.93
N ASN A 248 -11.03 -16.65 8.53
CA ASN A 248 -11.45 -17.86 7.82
C ASN A 248 -12.55 -17.59 6.78
N ASP A 249 -13.38 -16.58 7.00
CA ASP A 249 -14.34 -16.04 6.02
C ASP A 249 -13.65 -15.44 4.82
N GLU A 250 -12.66 -14.57 5.02
CA GLU A 250 -11.84 -13.99 3.95
C GLU A 250 -11.11 -15.06 3.12
N ILE A 251 -10.64 -16.14 3.78
CA ILE A 251 -10.02 -17.27 3.10
C ILE A 251 -11.06 -18.06 2.28
N ALA A 252 -12.30 -18.18 2.79
CA ALA A 252 -13.37 -18.84 2.06
C ALA A 252 -13.71 -18.06 0.79
N ASP A 253 -13.89 -16.74 0.87
CA ASP A 253 -14.15 -15.85 -0.25
C ASP A 253 -13.00 -15.90 -1.28
N LEU A 254 -11.76 -15.85 -0.80
CA LEU A 254 -10.59 -16.02 -1.66
C LEU A 254 -10.62 -17.36 -2.42
N LEU A 255 -11.01 -18.45 -1.78
CA LEU A 255 -11.10 -19.77 -2.42
C LEU A 255 -12.25 -19.87 -3.44
N GLU A 256 -13.31 -19.09 -3.32
CA GLU A 256 -14.38 -19.01 -4.32
C GLU A 256 -13.89 -18.33 -5.61
N GLU A 257 -13.05 -17.32 -5.49
CA GLU A 257 -12.48 -16.58 -6.62
C GLU A 257 -11.29 -17.31 -7.30
N LEU A 258 -10.65 -18.27 -6.61
CA LEU A 258 -9.46 -18.96 -7.12
C LEU A 258 -9.79 -20.28 -7.85
N GLU A 259 -9.04 -20.54 -8.92
CA GLU A 259 -9.10 -21.79 -9.66
C GLU A 259 -7.70 -22.44 -9.81
N GLY A 260 -7.66 -23.76 -9.98
CA GLY A 260 -6.46 -24.50 -10.36
C GLY A 260 -5.31 -24.42 -9.36
N GLU A 261 -4.12 -24.01 -9.85
CA GLU A 261 -2.87 -24.01 -9.07
C GLU A 261 -2.90 -23.00 -7.90
N GLU A 262 -3.57 -21.89 -8.06
CA GLU A 262 -3.71 -20.85 -7.05
C GLU A 262 -4.56 -21.36 -5.86
N ARG A 263 -5.69 -21.99 -6.15
CA ARG A 263 -6.56 -22.62 -5.14
C ARG A 263 -5.85 -23.75 -4.40
N ASP A 264 -5.15 -24.62 -5.14
CA ASP A 264 -4.38 -25.70 -4.53
C ASP A 264 -3.28 -25.17 -3.59
N LYS A 265 -2.67 -24.04 -3.96
CA LYS A 265 -1.63 -23.40 -3.14
C LYS A 265 -2.19 -22.87 -1.81
N VAL A 266 -3.36 -22.25 -1.80
CA VAL A 266 -4.04 -21.80 -0.58
C VAL A 266 -4.34 -23.01 0.30
N LEU A 267 -5.03 -24.03 -0.23
CA LEU A 267 -5.44 -25.22 0.54
C LEU A 267 -4.26 -26.00 1.17
N VAL A 268 -3.11 -26.04 0.51
CA VAL A 268 -1.91 -26.74 1.04
C VAL A 268 -1.24 -25.96 2.16
N ASN A 269 -1.41 -24.64 2.20
CA ASN A 269 -0.77 -23.78 3.20
C ASN A 269 -1.69 -23.45 4.39
N LEU A 270 -2.96 -23.88 4.39
CA LEU A 270 -3.86 -23.73 5.53
C LEU A 270 -3.52 -24.71 6.66
N GLU A 271 -3.64 -24.26 7.89
CA GLU A 271 -3.65 -25.10 9.05
C GLU A 271 -4.90 -26.02 9.04
N LYS A 272 -4.80 -27.16 9.73
CA LYS A 272 -5.87 -28.16 9.65
C LYS A 272 -7.20 -27.66 10.25
N ASP A 273 -7.13 -26.93 11.34
CA ASP A 273 -8.30 -26.45 12.04
C ASP A 273 -8.99 -25.33 11.22
N ASP A 274 -8.22 -24.43 10.62
CA ASP A 274 -8.73 -23.38 9.70
C ASP A 274 -9.33 -24.01 8.44
N ALA A 275 -8.70 -25.03 7.87
CA ALA A 275 -9.23 -25.73 6.71
C ALA A 275 -10.60 -26.37 6.99
N GLU A 276 -10.85 -26.90 8.21
CA GLU A 276 -12.15 -27.44 8.61
C GLU A 276 -13.22 -26.33 8.72
N GLU A 277 -12.87 -25.16 9.23
CA GLU A 277 -13.77 -24.01 9.32
C GLU A 277 -14.08 -23.38 7.96
N VAL A 278 -13.06 -23.16 7.14
CA VAL A 278 -13.22 -22.68 5.76
C VAL A 278 -14.09 -23.64 4.93
N GLU A 279 -13.88 -24.99 5.05
CA GLU A 279 -14.76 -25.96 4.40
C GLU A 279 -16.20 -25.90 4.89
N GLU A 280 -16.45 -25.44 6.12
CA GLU A 280 -17.79 -25.26 6.64
C GLU A 280 -18.43 -24.00 6.07
N LEU A 281 -17.70 -22.89 6.00
CA LEU A 281 -18.17 -21.64 5.41
C LEU A 281 -18.52 -21.80 3.93
N LEU A 282 -17.71 -22.48 3.16
CA LEU A 282 -17.95 -22.81 1.74
C LEU A 282 -19.21 -23.71 1.46
N LYS A 283 -19.92 -24.20 2.50
CA LYS A 283 -21.16 -24.97 2.32
C LYS A 283 -22.41 -24.11 2.33
N TYR A 284 -22.33 -22.86 2.80
CA TYR A 284 -23.46 -21.96 2.78
C TYR A 284 -23.79 -21.53 1.34
N GLU A 285 -25.06 -21.29 1.08
CA GLU A 285 -25.51 -20.85 -0.25
C GLU A 285 -25.16 -19.37 -0.46
N ASP A 286 -24.71 -19.01 -1.65
CA ASP A 286 -24.42 -17.63 -2.04
C ASP A 286 -25.63 -16.71 -1.75
N GLU A 287 -25.38 -15.43 -1.45
CA GLU A 287 -26.39 -14.43 -1.12
C GLU A 287 -27.18 -14.72 0.17
N THR A 288 -26.75 -15.68 1.01
CA THR A 288 -27.29 -15.89 2.35
C THR A 288 -26.45 -15.21 3.42
N VAL A 289 -27.00 -15.04 4.63
CA VAL A 289 -26.27 -14.50 5.77
C VAL A 289 -25.07 -15.40 6.15
N GLY A 290 -25.23 -16.70 5.98
CA GLY A 290 -24.17 -17.68 6.24
C GLY A 290 -22.97 -17.55 5.34
N SER A 291 -23.13 -17.03 4.09
CA SER A 291 -21.99 -16.86 3.15
C SER A 291 -21.12 -15.63 3.46
N ILE A 292 -21.60 -14.69 4.29
CA ILE A 292 -20.84 -13.48 4.68
C ILE A 292 -20.61 -13.39 6.18
N MET A 293 -20.81 -14.47 6.93
CA MET A 293 -20.59 -14.47 8.37
C MET A 293 -19.17 -14.88 8.70
N THR A 294 -18.59 -14.24 9.70
CA THR A 294 -17.41 -14.74 10.35
C THR A 294 -17.75 -15.63 11.55
N LYS A 295 -16.89 -16.60 11.84
CA LYS A 295 -16.94 -17.42 13.06
C LYS A 295 -16.12 -16.83 14.19
N ASP A 296 -15.40 -15.76 13.93
CA ASP A 296 -14.64 -15.03 14.93
C ASP A 296 -15.57 -14.12 15.72
N PHE A 297 -15.97 -14.57 16.88
CA PHE A 297 -16.82 -13.83 17.81
C PHE A 297 -16.53 -14.19 19.27
N ILE A 298 -16.86 -13.27 20.17
CA ILE A 298 -16.69 -13.48 21.62
C ILE A 298 -18.01 -13.94 22.19
N SER A 299 -18.06 -15.19 22.66
CA SER A 299 -19.24 -15.77 23.35
C SER A 299 -18.88 -16.23 24.75
N LEU A 300 -19.65 -15.77 25.74
CA LEU A 300 -19.44 -16.11 27.15
C LEU A 300 -20.74 -16.44 27.86
N GLY A 301 -20.64 -17.29 28.89
CA GLY A 301 -21.79 -17.73 29.68
C GLY A 301 -22.35 -16.64 30.60
N LEU A 302 -23.64 -16.74 30.89
CA LEU A 302 -24.45 -15.80 31.73
C LEU A 302 -23.80 -15.43 33.06
N ASN A 303 -23.10 -16.36 33.71
CA ASN A 303 -22.56 -16.19 35.07
C ASN A 303 -21.11 -15.71 35.11
N VAL A 304 -20.45 -15.51 33.97
CA VAL A 304 -19.13 -14.95 33.90
C VAL A 304 -19.20 -13.52 34.42
N THR A 305 -18.22 -13.12 35.24
CA THR A 305 -18.16 -11.77 35.79
C THR A 305 -17.41 -10.82 34.84
N VAL A 306 -17.61 -9.52 35.04
CA VAL A 306 -16.89 -8.47 34.26
C VAL A 306 -15.38 -8.61 34.38
N GLU A 307 -14.86 -8.90 35.59
CA GLU A 307 -13.42 -9.09 35.81
C GLU A 307 -12.87 -10.31 35.05
N GLU A 308 -13.57 -11.44 35.10
CA GLU A 308 -13.23 -12.64 34.36
C GLU A 308 -13.31 -12.41 32.84
N THR A 309 -14.31 -11.68 32.35
CA THR A 309 -14.45 -11.33 30.95
C THR A 309 -13.25 -10.51 30.45
N ILE A 310 -12.85 -9.48 31.21
CA ILE A 310 -11.68 -8.67 30.85
C ILE A 310 -10.39 -9.50 30.80
N ASP A 311 -10.24 -10.47 31.70
CA ASP A 311 -9.07 -11.34 31.71
C ASP A 311 -9.08 -12.33 30.55
N ILE A 312 -10.26 -12.86 30.18
CA ILE A 312 -10.45 -13.70 28.98
C ILE A 312 -10.10 -12.90 27.72
N LEU A 313 -10.61 -11.67 27.57
CA LEU A 313 -10.30 -10.81 26.41
C LEU A 313 -8.81 -10.52 26.26
N LYS A 314 -8.08 -10.32 27.36
CA LYS A 314 -6.62 -10.12 27.32
C LYS A 314 -5.85 -11.39 26.92
N GLU A 315 -6.38 -12.57 27.23
CA GLU A 315 -5.76 -13.86 26.92
C GLU A 315 -6.09 -14.30 25.49
N MET A 316 -7.30 -13.98 25.00
CA MET A 316 -7.73 -14.26 23.65
C MET A 316 -7.08 -13.34 22.61
N ASP A 317 -6.82 -12.07 22.99
CA ASP A 317 -6.32 -10.99 22.11
C ASP A 317 -7.11 -10.90 20.80
N PRO A 318 -8.45 -10.77 20.85
CA PRO A 318 -9.29 -10.82 19.66
C PRO A 318 -9.13 -9.57 18.80
N ASP A 319 -9.43 -9.68 17.51
CA ASP A 319 -9.39 -8.59 16.56
C ASP A 319 -10.29 -7.42 16.94
N GLU A 320 -9.94 -6.22 16.51
CA GLU A 320 -10.65 -4.99 16.85
C GLU A 320 -12.13 -5.06 16.45
N ASP A 321 -12.45 -5.68 15.33
CA ASP A 321 -13.75 -5.70 14.70
C ASP A 321 -14.75 -6.60 15.40
N VAL A 322 -14.29 -7.64 16.06
CA VAL A 322 -15.15 -8.54 16.85
C VAL A 322 -15.34 -8.11 18.30
N MET A 323 -14.55 -7.15 18.80
CA MET A 323 -14.58 -6.68 20.18
C MET A 323 -15.81 -5.81 20.55
N TYR A 324 -16.59 -5.34 19.60
CA TYR A 324 -17.70 -4.42 19.87
C TYR A 324 -18.75 -5.00 20.80
N TYR A 325 -19.05 -6.30 20.67
CA TYR A 325 -20.04 -7.01 21.45
C TYR A 325 -19.50 -8.33 22.00
N ILE A 326 -19.76 -8.58 23.28
CA ILE A 326 -19.60 -9.89 23.90
C ILE A 326 -21.00 -10.54 23.90
N TYR A 327 -21.16 -11.61 23.17
CA TYR A 327 -22.40 -12.36 23.12
C TYR A 327 -22.55 -13.22 24.36
N VAL A 328 -23.70 -13.14 25.01
CA VAL A 328 -23.96 -13.92 26.22
C VAL A 328 -24.87 -15.08 25.87
N THR A 329 -24.42 -16.31 26.13
CA THR A 329 -25.10 -17.53 25.75
C THR A 329 -25.52 -18.38 26.98
N ASP A 330 -26.47 -19.29 26.78
CA ASP A 330 -26.79 -20.33 27.76
C ASP A 330 -25.90 -21.59 27.56
N GLU A 331 -26.20 -22.67 28.33
CA GLU A 331 -25.45 -23.94 28.28
C GLU A 331 -25.63 -24.70 26.94
N GLU A 332 -26.61 -24.31 26.12
CA GLU A 332 -26.85 -24.84 24.77
C GLU A 332 -26.45 -23.87 23.67
N ASP A 333 -25.55 -22.92 23.95
CA ASP A 333 -25.02 -21.89 23.05
C ASP A 333 -26.08 -20.96 22.43
N ARG A 334 -27.30 -20.90 23.03
CA ARG A 334 -28.34 -19.98 22.55
C ARG A 334 -28.09 -18.57 23.04
N VAL A 335 -28.19 -17.63 22.16
CA VAL A 335 -27.97 -16.21 22.48
C VAL A 335 -29.04 -15.71 23.47
N LYS A 336 -28.61 -15.10 24.54
CA LYS A 336 -29.45 -14.50 25.61
C LYS A 336 -29.36 -12.99 25.65
N GLY A 337 -28.26 -12.44 25.25
CA GLY A 337 -28.00 -11.01 25.27
C GLY A 337 -26.63 -10.65 24.67
N ILE A 338 -26.35 -9.37 24.67
CA ILE A 338 -25.05 -8.83 24.35
C ILE A 338 -24.58 -7.89 25.45
N VAL A 339 -23.27 -7.83 25.67
CA VAL A 339 -22.63 -6.82 26.49
C VAL A 339 -21.76 -5.96 25.58
N VAL A 340 -22.04 -4.67 25.56
CA VAL A 340 -21.24 -3.70 24.81
C VAL A 340 -19.95 -3.43 25.58
N LEU A 341 -18.81 -3.35 24.89
CA LEU A 341 -17.51 -3.08 25.51
C LEU A 341 -17.53 -1.86 26.46
N ARG A 342 -18.29 -0.82 26.11
CA ARG A 342 -18.48 0.36 26.95
C ARG A 342 -19.08 0.00 28.34
N ASP A 343 -20.11 -0.83 28.36
CA ASP A 343 -20.80 -1.17 29.60
C ASP A 343 -20.01 -2.16 30.43
N LEU A 344 -19.21 -3.03 29.80
CA LEU A 344 -18.21 -3.85 30.46
C LEU A 344 -17.20 -2.97 31.21
N LEU A 345 -16.63 -1.94 30.57
CA LEU A 345 -15.63 -1.04 31.17
C LEU A 345 -16.18 -0.15 32.27
N LEU A 346 -17.48 0.13 32.31
CA LEU A 346 -18.11 1.01 33.29
C LEU A 346 -18.74 0.25 34.46
N SER A 347 -18.81 -1.08 34.41
CA SER A 347 -19.42 -1.92 35.43
C SER A 347 -18.41 -2.36 36.52
N ASP A 348 -18.92 -2.73 37.69
CA ASP A 348 -18.10 -3.29 38.76
C ASP A 348 -17.64 -4.71 38.38
N GLY A 349 -16.36 -5.02 38.58
CA GLY A 349 -15.74 -6.26 38.16
C GLY A 349 -16.40 -7.55 38.69
N LYS A 350 -17.19 -7.46 39.76
CA LYS A 350 -17.85 -8.62 40.41
C LYS A 350 -19.26 -8.88 39.90
N ILE A 351 -19.78 -8.00 39.05
CA ILE A 351 -21.14 -8.17 38.50
C ILE A 351 -21.07 -9.21 37.37
N SER A 352 -22.11 -10.05 37.25
CA SER A 352 -22.17 -11.04 36.16
C SER A 352 -22.65 -10.41 34.85
N LEU A 353 -22.26 -10.99 33.72
CA LEU A 353 -22.70 -10.52 32.39
C LEU A 353 -24.20 -10.49 32.27
N LYS A 354 -24.91 -11.44 32.91
CA LYS A 354 -26.39 -11.50 32.97
C LYS A 354 -27.02 -10.22 33.54
N ASP A 355 -26.33 -9.53 34.46
CA ASP A 355 -26.86 -8.37 35.18
C ASP A 355 -26.63 -7.06 34.40
N ILE A 356 -25.77 -7.07 33.39
CA ILE A 356 -25.41 -5.89 32.57
C ILE A 356 -25.72 -6.06 31.09
N MET A 357 -26.09 -7.27 30.62
CA MET A 357 -26.37 -7.52 29.22
C MET A 357 -27.71 -6.85 28.80
N GLU A 358 -27.76 -6.50 27.52
CA GLU A 358 -29.00 -6.20 26.82
C GLU A 358 -29.63 -7.52 26.36
N ASP A 359 -30.85 -7.81 26.76
CA ASP A 359 -31.55 -9.07 26.48
C ASP A 359 -32.46 -9.01 25.22
N ASN A 360 -32.73 -7.82 24.70
CA ASN A 360 -33.52 -7.61 23.49
C ASN A 360 -32.65 -7.46 22.26
N ILE A 361 -31.97 -8.52 21.88
CA ILE A 361 -31.05 -8.54 20.73
C ILE A 361 -31.76 -8.97 19.44
N SER A 362 -31.27 -8.45 18.33
CA SER A 362 -31.68 -8.88 17.00
C SER A 362 -30.71 -9.95 16.47
N THR A 363 -31.25 -11.09 16.08
CA THR A 363 -30.48 -12.19 15.46
C THR A 363 -31.01 -12.47 14.05
N VAL A 364 -30.19 -13.04 13.18
CA VAL A 364 -30.56 -13.50 11.84
C VAL A 364 -30.28 -15.00 11.73
N ASN A 365 -31.08 -15.71 10.92
CA ASN A 365 -30.78 -17.10 10.59
C ASN A 365 -29.76 -17.17 9.47
N HIS A 366 -28.83 -18.14 9.47
CA HIS A 366 -27.79 -18.31 8.46
C HIS A 366 -28.34 -18.46 7.03
N ASP A 367 -29.54 -19.08 6.87
CA ASP A 367 -30.19 -19.26 5.56
C ASP A 367 -30.97 -18.01 5.11
N ALA A 368 -31.03 -16.96 5.93
CA ALA A 368 -31.73 -15.74 5.56
C ALA A 368 -30.96 -14.99 4.47
N PRO A 369 -31.65 -14.24 3.59
CA PRO A 369 -30.95 -13.40 2.62
C PRO A 369 -30.19 -12.28 3.32
N ILE A 370 -29.02 -11.89 2.79
CA ILE A 370 -28.14 -10.82 3.30
C ILE A 370 -28.93 -9.52 3.56
N ALA A 371 -29.93 -9.23 2.73
CA ALA A 371 -30.80 -8.06 2.90
C ALA A 371 -31.45 -7.98 4.30
N GLU A 372 -31.69 -9.12 4.98
CA GLU A 372 -32.23 -9.15 6.33
C GLU A 372 -31.20 -8.68 7.37
N ALA A 373 -29.93 -9.07 7.21
CA ALA A 373 -28.83 -8.58 8.05
C ALA A 373 -28.64 -7.08 7.86
N ILE A 374 -28.64 -6.59 6.61
CA ILE A 374 -28.56 -5.17 6.26
C ILE A 374 -29.71 -4.38 6.94
N GLU A 375 -30.95 -4.86 6.83
CA GLU A 375 -32.11 -4.19 7.43
C GLU A 375 -31.98 -4.11 8.95
N LYS A 376 -31.56 -5.19 9.60
CA LYS A 376 -31.41 -5.26 11.06
C LYS A 376 -30.26 -4.39 11.55
N SER A 377 -29.09 -4.45 10.92
CA SER A 377 -27.95 -3.60 11.26
C SER A 377 -28.30 -2.12 11.12
N ALA A 378 -28.93 -1.73 10.01
CA ALA A 378 -29.34 -0.33 9.79
C ALA A 378 -30.46 0.14 10.73
N LYS A 379 -31.42 -0.74 11.08
CA LYS A 379 -32.57 -0.38 11.92
C LYS A 379 -32.22 -0.24 13.38
N TYR A 380 -31.31 -1.06 13.87
CA TYR A 380 -30.93 -1.14 15.27
C TYR A 380 -29.55 -0.57 15.58
N ASP A 381 -28.90 0.06 14.57
CA ASP A 381 -27.55 0.65 14.67
C ASP A 381 -26.52 -0.37 15.18
N LEU A 382 -26.56 -1.62 14.66
CA LEU A 382 -25.67 -2.69 15.09
C LEU A 382 -24.34 -2.63 14.32
N LEU A 383 -23.24 -2.80 15.01
CA LEU A 383 -21.89 -2.95 14.42
C LEU A 383 -21.63 -4.40 14.02
N SER A 384 -22.21 -5.36 14.76
CA SER A 384 -22.29 -6.77 14.35
C SER A 384 -23.67 -7.35 14.66
N THR A 385 -24.10 -8.32 13.86
CA THR A 385 -25.39 -8.98 14.00
C THR A 385 -25.18 -10.48 14.24
N ALA A 386 -25.71 -11.00 15.33
CA ALA A 386 -25.63 -12.43 15.67
C ALA A 386 -26.31 -13.30 14.60
N VAL A 387 -25.60 -14.30 14.11
CA VAL A 387 -26.11 -15.33 13.20
C VAL A 387 -26.41 -16.59 14.00
N VAL A 388 -27.61 -17.13 13.81
CA VAL A 388 -28.07 -18.30 14.55
C VAL A 388 -28.51 -19.40 13.59
N ASP A 389 -28.44 -20.65 14.11
CA ASP A 389 -29.04 -21.82 13.47
C ASP A 389 -30.55 -21.94 13.74
N ASP A 390 -31.14 -23.01 13.25
CA ASP A 390 -32.57 -23.30 13.43
C ASP A 390 -32.98 -23.54 14.92
N GLU A 391 -32.01 -23.91 15.77
CA GLU A 391 -32.22 -24.09 17.22
C GLU A 391 -31.86 -22.81 18.01
N HIS A 392 -31.64 -21.68 17.33
CA HIS A 392 -31.22 -20.38 17.90
C HIS A 392 -29.87 -20.42 18.65
N ARG A 393 -28.96 -21.31 18.27
CA ARG A 393 -27.55 -21.29 18.74
C ARG A 393 -26.75 -20.29 17.93
N LEU A 394 -25.86 -19.59 18.59
CA LEU A 394 -24.93 -18.67 17.95
C LEU A 394 -23.91 -19.48 17.14
N ILE A 395 -23.80 -19.23 15.84
CA ILE A 395 -22.91 -19.93 14.93
C ILE A 395 -21.96 -19.01 14.20
N GLY A 396 -22.16 -17.69 14.27
CA GLY A 396 -21.35 -16.68 13.65
C GLY A 396 -21.88 -15.28 13.91
N ILE A 397 -21.25 -14.30 13.36
CA ILE A 397 -21.69 -12.90 13.32
C ILE A 397 -21.51 -12.33 11.92
N VAL A 398 -22.28 -11.31 11.57
CA VAL A 398 -22.04 -10.49 10.38
C VAL A 398 -21.61 -9.10 10.83
N LEU A 399 -20.49 -8.65 10.40
CA LEU A 399 -19.96 -7.32 10.70
C LEU A 399 -20.51 -6.27 9.73
N ILE A 400 -20.67 -5.05 10.20
CA ILE A 400 -21.22 -3.97 9.36
C ILE A 400 -20.29 -3.59 8.23
N HIS A 401 -18.97 -3.72 8.42
CA HIS A 401 -18.00 -3.40 7.37
C HIS A 401 -18.04 -4.43 6.24
N ASP A 402 -18.20 -5.74 6.49
CA ASP A 402 -18.36 -6.76 5.45
C ASP A 402 -19.58 -6.45 4.57
N ILE A 403 -20.68 -6.08 5.20
CA ILE A 403 -21.88 -5.62 4.47
C ILE A 403 -21.56 -4.39 3.59
N VAL A 404 -20.76 -3.46 4.09
CA VAL A 404 -20.39 -2.26 3.33
C VAL A 404 -19.50 -2.62 2.16
N ASP A 405 -18.49 -3.44 2.37
CA ASP A 405 -17.46 -3.73 1.39
C ASP A 405 -17.95 -4.70 0.32
N GLU A 406 -18.61 -5.76 0.69
CA GLU A 406 -19.11 -6.74 -0.27
C GLU A 406 -20.40 -6.32 -0.99
N TYR A 407 -21.27 -5.57 -0.33
CA TYR A 407 -22.58 -5.27 -0.88
C TYR A 407 -22.81 -3.82 -1.26
N LEU A 408 -22.46 -2.87 -0.40
CA LEU A 408 -22.78 -1.46 -0.63
C LEU A 408 -21.74 -0.76 -1.50
N TYR A 409 -20.47 -1.02 -1.30
CA TYR A 409 -19.38 -0.37 -2.04
C TYR A 409 -19.37 -0.75 -3.53
N PRO A 410 -19.53 -2.02 -3.94
CA PRO A 410 -19.65 -2.39 -5.34
C PRO A 410 -20.85 -1.75 -6.04
N LEU A 411 -21.99 -1.66 -5.37
CA LEU A 411 -23.17 -0.97 -5.90
C LEU A 411 -22.92 0.52 -6.10
N TRP A 412 -22.24 1.18 -5.16
CA TRP A 412 -21.87 2.58 -5.25
C TRP A 412 -20.85 2.81 -6.37
N LYS A 413 -19.82 1.96 -6.47
CA LYS A 413 -18.78 1.99 -7.53
C LYS A 413 -19.40 1.84 -8.92
N LYS A 414 -20.33 0.89 -9.08
CA LYS A 414 -21.07 0.67 -10.35
C LYS A 414 -21.93 1.86 -10.73
N LYS A 415 -22.54 2.54 -9.77
CA LYS A 415 -23.41 3.71 -10.00
C LYS A 415 -22.61 4.96 -10.41
N ASN A 416 -21.38 5.11 -9.94
CA ASN A 416 -20.55 6.29 -10.17
C ASN A 416 -19.52 6.13 -11.31
N LYS A 417 -19.36 4.92 -11.87
CA LYS A 417 -18.57 4.68 -13.11
C LYS A 417 -19.33 5.10 -14.40
N ASN A 418 -20.60 5.55 -14.30
CA ASN A 418 -21.41 6.12 -15.40
C ASN A 418 -21.54 7.64 -15.23
#